data_4795523f4001a6228ed5d7fab3a500e3
#
_entry.id   4795523f4001a6228ed5d7fab3a500e3
#
_cell.length_a   1.000
_cell.length_b   1.000
_cell.length_c   1.000
_cell.angle_alpha   90.00
_cell.angle_beta   90.00
_cell.angle_gamma   90.00
#
_symmetry.space_group_name_H-M   'P 1'
#
loop_
_entity.id
_entity.type
_entity.pdbx_description
1 polymer ?
#
loop_
_entity_poly.entity_id
_entity_poly.type
_entity_poly.pdbx_seq_one_letter_code
_entity_poly.pdbx_strand_id
1 'polypeptide(L)' 'MIVVNETGIYISNGQGATITLIGPAVAINETALTVVGA' A
#
# COMPACT_ATOMS: atom_id res chain seq x y z
N MET A 1 -4.35 -5.86 9.56
CA MET A 1 -3.11 -6.61 9.26
C MET A 1 -2.06 -5.65 8.73
N ILE A 2 -0.85 -5.82 9.19
CA ILE A 2 0.29 -5.02 8.71
C ILE A 2 1.38 -5.99 8.31
N VAL A 3 1.85 -5.88 7.08
CA VAL A 3 2.93 -6.72 6.57
C VAL A 3 4.07 -5.80 6.13
N VAL A 4 5.27 -6.07 6.62
CA VAL A 4 6.48 -5.36 6.24
C VAL A 4 7.49 -6.37 5.76
N ASN A 5 7.97 -6.21 4.53
CA ASN A 5 8.97 -7.11 3.97
C ASN A 5 9.78 -6.40 2.89
N GLU A 6 10.58 -7.16 2.14
CA GLU A 6 11.45 -6.61 1.10
C GLU A 6 10.66 -6.00 -0.05
N THR A 7 9.45 -6.47 -0.29
CA THR A 7 8.61 -5.92 -1.36
C THR A 7 8.08 -4.54 -0.99
N GLY A 8 7.78 -4.34 0.29
CA GLY A 8 7.25 -3.07 0.76
C GLY A 8 6.44 -3.24 2.03
N ILE A 9 5.49 -2.35 2.21
CA ILE A 9 4.63 -2.34 3.40
C ILE A 9 3.19 -2.44 2.94
N TYR A 10 2.43 -3.31 3.58
CA TYR A 10 1.02 -3.52 3.27
C TYR A 10 0.20 -3.41 4.55
N ILE A 11 -0.76 -2.53 4.56
CA ILE A 11 -1.65 -2.30 5.70
C ILE A 11 -3.07 -2.55 5.25
N SER A 12 -3.80 -3.38 5.98
CA SER A 12 -5.17 -3.74 5.62
C SER A 12 -6.02 -3.86 6.88
N ASN A 13 -7.25 -3.37 6.81
CA ASN A 13 -8.19 -3.53 7.91
C ASN A 13 -9.04 -4.80 7.78
N GLY A 14 -8.86 -5.56 6.70
CA GLY A 14 -9.64 -6.79 6.48
C GLY A 14 -11.02 -6.54 5.89
N GLN A 15 -11.35 -5.30 5.57
CA GLN A 15 -12.66 -4.94 5.04
C GLN A 15 -12.57 -4.18 3.71
N GLY A 16 -11.42 -4.29 3.05
CA GLY A 16 -11.23 -3.69 1.75
C GLY A 16 -10.45 -2.39 1.75
N ALA A 17 -10.19 -1.80 2.91
CA ALA A 17 -9.36 -0.60 2.99
C ALA A 17 -7.90 -1.02 3.12
N THR A 18 -7.07 -0.56 2.21
CA THR A 18 -5.66 -0.93 2.19
C THR A 18 -4.78 0.27 1.87
N ILE A 19 -3.55 0.22 2.38
CA ILE A 19 -2.50 1.16 2.01
C ILE A 19 -1.28 0.31 1.69
N THR A 20 -0.72 0.50 0.50
CA THR A 20 0.48 -0.22 0.10
C THR A 20 1.58 0.77 -0.28
N LEU A 21 2.79 0.46 0.17
CA LEU A 21 3.97 1.25 -0.14
C LEU A 21 4.98 0.32 -0.82
N ILE A 22 5.14 0.45 -2.12
CA ILE A 22 6.03 -0.40 -2.91
C ILE A 22 6.92 0.49 -3.75
N GLY A 23 8.23 0.41 -3.53
CA GLY A 23 9.17 1.28 -4.21
C GLY A 23 8.82 2.75 -3.96
N PRO A 24 8.76 3.60 -4.99
CA PRO A 24 8.38 5.01 -4.82
C PRO A 24 6.87 5.24 -4.86
N ALA A 25 6.06 4.18 -4.91
CA ALA A 25 4.62 4.30 -5.09
C ALA A 25 3.86 4.04 -3.80
N VAL A 26 2.85 4.85 -3.55
CA VAL A 26 1.90 4.65 -2.46
C VAL A 26 0.52 4.49 -3.07
N ALA A 27 -0.16 3.40 -2.75
CA ALA A 27 -1.49 3.12 -3.28
C ALA A 27 -2.49 3.00 -2.13
N ILE A 28 -3.62 3.66 -2.27
CA ILE A 28 -4.71 3.63 -1.31
C ILE A 28 -5.86 2.85 -1.94
N ASN A 29 -6.39 1.86 -1.21
CA ASN A 29 -7.43 0.96 -1.73
C ASN A 29 -6.96 0.36 -3.06
N GLU A 30 -5.81 -0.27 -3.01
CA GLU A 30 -5.12 -0.86 -4.15
C GLU A 30 -4.74 0.22 -5.17
N THR A 31 -5.56 0.56 -6.11
CA THR A 31 -5.21 1.58 -7.10
C THR A 31 -6.25 2.69 -7.21
N ALA A 32 -7.18 2.77 -6.27
CA ALA A 32 -8.18 3.84 -6.27
C ALA A 32 -7.52 5.21 -6.17
N LEU A 33 -6.44 5.30 -5.39
CA LEU A 33 -5.61 6.50 -5.34
C LEU A 33 -4.15 6.04 -5.32
N THR A 34 -3.39 6.44 -6.32
CA THR A 34 -1.99 6.06 -6.44
C THR A 34 -1.13 7.32 -6.56
N VAL A 35 -0.12 7.42 -5.70
CA VAL A 35 0.85 8.50 -5.74
C VAL A 35 2.21 7.88 -5.99
N VAL A 36 2.88 8.34 -7.03
CA VAL A 36 4.22 7.87 -7.37
C VAL A 36 5.17 9.04 -7.21
N GLY A 37 6.12 8.89 -6.30
CA GLY A 37 7.09 9.91 -6.02
C GLY A 37 8.40 9.70 -6.75
N ALA A 38 9.22 10.72 -6.73
CA ALA A 38 10.54 10.66 -7.32
C ALA A 38 11.59 10.33 -6.27
#